data_0d4e402e7914fffbd052f8a2319e0341
#
_entry.id   0d4e402e7914fffbd052f8a2319e0341
#
_cell.length_a   1.000
_cell.length_b   1.000
_cell.length_c   1.000
_cell.angle_alpha   90.00
_cell.angle_beta   90.00
_cell.angle_gamma   90.00
#
_symmetry.space_group_name_H-M   'P 1'
#
loop_
_entity.id
_entity.type
_entity.pdbx_description
1 polymer ?
#
loop_
_entity_poly.entity_id
_entity_poly.type
_entity_poly.pdbx_seq_one_letter_code
_entity_poly.pdbx_strand_id
1 'polypeptide(L)'
;MKVRDHIIEDIEKWPISKFYQDRDAKVQMLSDELTKYLIENNTQAELIDIVNRTVYLEKLRVRTDPLSVDPPKEITYWKKIESELSKDQLSDDLNSQLHDKVRRISNRYAEEIAGDFRPKTFVFARKALAVLFGALFNPFIAHNKKWFWGGEEALLDKFDIIGPLDHIRKLFTKGSVLILPTHSSNLDSILLGYAIETLTGLPAFSYGAGLNLYDYEVMAYYMSRLGAYKVDRRKKNPIYAQAIRQFSQISIEQNLNSIFFPGGTRSRSGEVESKVKLGLLSTLLEAQNDFYGHNYDKKIIIVPLVISYHSVLEASSLIEEHLAQ
;
A
#
# COMPACT_ATOMS: atom_id res chain seq x y z
N MET A 1 -12.11 24.03 -12.29
CA MET A 1 -12.93 23.29 -11.28
C MET A 1 -12.77 23.94 -9.92
N LYS A 2 -13.82 24.02 -9.07
CA LYS A 2 -13.73 24.66 -7.75
C LYS A 2 -13.12 23.65 -6.76
N VAL A 3 -11.97 24.00 -6.16
CA VAL A 3 -11.36 23.25 -5.05
C VAL A 3 -12.34 23.19 -3.89
N ARG A 4 -12.44 22.05 -3.23
CA ARG A 4 -13.35 21.86 -2.10
C ARG A 4 -12.57 21.89 -0.78
N ASP A 5 -13.16 22.49 0.22
CA ASP A 5 -12.61 22.49 1.57
C ASP A 5 -12.48 21.05 2.11
N HIS A 6 -11.46 20.80 2.90
CA HIS A 6 -11.27 19.52 3.53
C HIS A 6 -12.44 19.15 4.47
N ILE A 7 -12.91 17.92 4.40
CA ILE A 7 -13.94 17.40 5.34
C ILE A 7 -13.41 17.28 6.76
N ILE A 8 -12.09 17.20 6.93
CA ILE A 8 -11.36 17.24 8.18
C ILE A 8 -10.22 18.23 7.99
N GLU A 9 -10.36 19.44 8.53
CA GLU A 9 -9.39 20.55 8.33
C GLU A 9 -8.02 20.22 8.91
N ASP A 10 -8.00 19.62 10.10
CA ASP A 10 -6.77 19.31 10.84
C ASP A 10 -6.18 17.98 10.33
N ILE A 11 -5.03 18.07 9.65
CA ILE A 11 -4.33 16.89 9.11
C ILE A 11 -3.95 15.87 10.18
N GLU A 12 -3.70 16.27 11.41
CA GLU A 12 -3.38 15.36 12.52
C GLU A 12 -4.61 14.50 12.91
N LYS A 13 -5.81 14.93 12.54
CA LYS A 13 -7.07 14.20 12.76
C LYS A 13 -7.46 13.29 11.60
N TRP A 14 -6.72 13.29 10.51
CA TRP A 14 -7.00 12.39 9.38
C TRP A 14 -6.88 10.94 9.82
N PRO A 15 -7.70 10.03 9.26
CA PRO A 15 -7.61 8.61 9.58
C PRO A 15 -6.21 8.04 9.46
N ILE A 16 -5.49 8.41 8.40
CA ILE A 16 -4.12 7.96 8.15
C ILE A 16 -3.12 8.51 9.19
N SER A 17 -3.29 9.75 9.63
CA SER A 17 -2.44 10.34 10.67
C SER A 17 -2.64 9.62 12.01
N LYS A 18 -3.89 9.37 12.39
CA LYS A 18 -4.25 8.62 13.59
C LYS A 18 -3.74 7.17 13.54
N PHE A 19 -3.83 6.53 12.37
CA PHE A 19 -3.36 5.15 12.20
C PHE A 19 -1.86 5.05 12.45
N TYR A 20 -1.06 5.97 11.92
CA TYR A 20 0.41 5.97 12.05
C TYR A 20 0.94 6.84 13.20
N GLN A 21 0.09 7.40 14.05
CA GLN A 21 0.51 8.19 15.21
C GLN A 21 1.42 7.39 16.15
N ASP A 22 1.11 6.11 16.32
CA ASP A 22 1.96 5.14 17.02
C ASP A 22 2.23 3.97 16.08
N ARG A 23 3.23 4.15 15.20
CA ARG A 23 3.62 3.14 14.21
C ARG A 23 4.07 1.84 14.86
N ASP A 24 4.82 1.95 15.95
CA ASP A 24 5.41 0.77 16.60
C ASP A 24 4.30 -0.09 17.23
N ALA A 25 3.29 0.52 17.83
CA ALA A 25 2.11 -0.21 18.29
C ALA A 25 1.35 -0.88 17.14
N LYS A 26 1.29 -0.26 15.94
CA LYS A 26 0.66 -0.88 14.78
C LYS A 26 1.45 -2.06 14.23
N VAL A 27 2.77 -1.95 14.19
CA VAL A 27 3.66 -3.05 13.83
C VAL A 27 3.50 -4.21 14.79
N GLN A 28 3.49 -3.92 16.09
CA GLN A 28 3.29 -4.95 17.12
C GLN A 28 1.92 -5.62 16.98
N MET A 29 0.84 -4.84 16.80
CA MET A 29 -0.51 -5.37 16.58
C MET A 29 -0.54 -6.30 15.35
N LEU A 30 0.02 -5.89 14.21
CA LEU A 30 0.07 -6.73 13.02
C LEU A 30 0.88 -8.01 13.26
N SER A 31 2.00 -7.91 13.95
CA SER A 31 2.84 -9.06 14.32
C SER A 31 2.08 -10.07 15.18
N ASP A 32 1.37 -9.57 16.20
CA ASP A 32 0.63 -10.41 17.15
C ASP A 32 -0.57 -11.07 16.49
N GLU A 33 -1.37 -10.33 15.71
CA GLU A 33 -2.53 -10.89 14.99
C GLU A 33 -2.08 -11.92 13.93
N LEU A 34 -1.02 -11.64 13.18
CA LEU A 34 -0.46 -12.59 12.22
C LEU A 34 0.04 -13.85 12.91
N THR A 35 0.77 -13.70 14.03
CA THR A 35 1.29 -14.82 14.82
C THR A 35 0.15 -15.67 15.36
N LYS A 36 -0.84 -15.04 15.96
CA LYS A 36 -2.05 -15.68 16.49
C LYS A 36 -2.79 -16.45 15.39
N TYR A 37 -3.05 -15.79 14.25
CA TYR A 37 -3.72 -16.43 13.12
C TYR A 37 -3.00 -17.70 12.64
N LEU A 38 -1.66 -17.63 12.49
CA LEU A 38 -0.88 -18.76 12.02
C LEU A 38 -0.89 -19.93 13.01
N ILE A 39 -0.82 -19.64 14.32
CA ILE A 39 -0.82 -20.67 15.38
C ILE A 39 -2.21 -21.31 15.54
N GLU A 40 -3.27 -20.51 15.53
CA GLU A 40 -4.64 -21.01 15.78
C GLU A 40 -5.24 -21.76 14.59
N ASN A 41 -4.81 -21.46 13.36
CA ASN A 41 -5.39 -22.05 12.14
C ASN A 41 -4.54 -23.15 11.51
N ASN A 42 -3.44 -23.58 12.15
CA ASN A 42 -2.59 -24.63 11.63
C ASN A 42 -2.18 -25.61 12.73
N THR A 43 -2.11 -26.88 12.39
CA THR A 43 -1.49 -27.88 13.24
C THR A 43 0.03 -27.63 13.34
N GLN A 44 0.69 -28.23 14.32
CA GLN A 44 2.14 -28.13 14.47
C GLN A 44 2.89 -28.58 13.19
N ALA A 45 2.44 -29.67 12.54
CA ALA A 45 3.06 -30.18 11.33
C ALA A 45 2.90 -29.20 10.15
N GLU A 46 1.72 -28.62 9.97
CA GLU A 46 1.46 -27.60 8.95
C GLU A 46 2.27 -26.34 9.19
N LEU A 47 2.38 -25.91 10.46
CA LEU A 47 3.16 -24.73 10.83
C LEU A 47 4.67 -24.92 10.53
N ILE A 48 5.21 -26.13 10.78
CA ILE A 48 6.58 -26.49 10.39
C ILE A 48 6.75 -26.38 8.88
N ASP A 49 5.80 -26.93 8.09
CA ASP A 49 5.86 -26.85 6.62
C ASP A 49 5.81 -25.40 6.13
N ILE A 50 4.88 -24.60 6.67
CA ILE A 50 4.73 -23.17 6.35
C ILE A 50 6.03 -22.41 6.60
N VAL A 51 6.67 -22.64 7.74
CA VAL A 51 7.93 -21.95 8.11
C VAL A 51 9.07 -22.42 7.22
N ASN A 52 9.22 -23.74 7.00
CA ASN A 52 10.23 -24.30 6.09
C ASN A 52 10.09 -23.76 4.67
N ARG A 53 8.87 -23.77 4.14
CA ARG A 53 8.56 -23.24 2.81
C ARG A 53 8.88 -21.75 2.72
N THR A 54 8.56 -20.98 3.76
CA THR A 54 8.86 -19.55 3.84
C THR A 54 10.37 -19.32 3.79
N VAL A 55 11.14 -20.03 4.61
CA VAL A 55 12.61 -19.93 4.65
C VAL A 55 13.23 -20.32 3.29
N TYR A 56 12.76 -21.42 2.70
CA TYR A 56 13.22 -21.85 1.38
C TYR A 56 13.00 -20.79 0.31
N LEU A 57 11.76 -20.26 0.21
CA LEU A 57 11.40 -19.26 -0.81
C LEU A 57 12.13 -17.95 -0.61
N GLU A 58 12.33 -17.51 0.61
CA GLU A 58 13.11 -16.29 0.91
C GLU A 58 14.60 -16.44 0.56
N LYS A 59 15.20 -17.59 0.87
CA LYS A 59 16.59 -17.88 0.47
C LYS A 59 16.73 -17.95 -1.05
N LEU A 60 15.74 -18.50 -1.74
CA LEU A 60 15.71 -18.53 -3.21
C LEU A 60 15.62 -17.10 -3.75
N ARG A 61 14.64 -16.31 -3.29
CA ARG A 61 14.45 -14.91 -3.69
C ARG A 61 15.72 -14.08 -3.56
N VAL A 62 16.36 -14.12 -2.39
CA VAL A 62 17.58 -13.34 -2.13
C VAL A 62 18.72 -13.72 -3.09
N ARG A 63 18.75 -14.95 -3.61
CA ARG A 63 19.78 -15.40 -4.55
C ARG A 63 19.46 -15.10 -6.00
N THR A 64 18.19 -15.22 -6.39
CA THR A 64 17.78 -15.13 -7.79
C THR A 64 17.27 -13.77 -8.21
N ASP A 65 16.75 -12.99 -7.26
CA ASP A 65 16.13 -11.68 -7.53
C ASP A 65 16.39 -10.68 -6.38
N PRO A 66 17.67 -10.36 -6.08
CA PRO A 66 18.02 -9.40 -5.04
C PRO A 66 17.69 -7.97 -5.49
N LEU A 67 17.27 -7.12 -4.54
CA LEU A 67 17.13 -5.67 -4.73
C LEU A 67 18.05 -4.91 -3.76
N SER A 68 18.41 -3.68 -4.14
CA SER A 68 19.23 -2.79 -3.30
C SER A 68 18.57 -2.45 -1.96
N VAL A 69 17.25 -2.47 -1.93
CA VAL A 69 16.42 -2.21 -0.73
C VAL A 69 16.22 -3.42 0.18
N ASP A 70 16.71 -4.59 -0.21
CA ASP A 70 16.66 -5.76 0.66
C ASP A 70 17.51 -5.49 1.93
N PRO A 71 17.03 -5.90 3.13
CA PRO A 71 17.76 -5.65 4.36
C PRO A 71 19.19 -6.23 4.34
N PRO A 72 20.17 -5.53 4.94
CA PRO A 72 21.52 -6.07 5.04
C PRO A 72 21.55 -7.43 5.70
N LYS A 73 22.37 -8.35 5.17
CA LYS A 73 22.50 -9.73 5.69
C LYS A 73 21.22 -10.57 5.64
N GLU A 74 20.31 -10.27 4.70
CA GLU A 74 19.03 -10.97 4.53
C GLU A 74 19.24 -12.50 4.45
N ILE A 75 20.17 -12.96 3.62
CA ILE A 75 20.47 -14.39 3.47
C ILE A 75 20.98 -15.02 4.78
N THR A 76 21.70 -14.27 5.60
CA THR A 76 22.24 -14.73 6.90
C THR A 76 21.11 -14.94 7.91
N TYR A 77 20.12 -14.04 7.90
CA TYR A 77 18.92 -14.17 8.74
C TYR A 77 18.17 -15.47 8.43
N TRP A 78 17.89 -15.72 7.14
CA TRP A 78 17.13 -16.92 6.75
C TRP A 78 17.91 -18.22 6.97
N LYS A 79 19.23 -18.23 6.79
CA LYS A 79 20.08 -19.38 7.15
C LYS A 79 20.07 -19.64 8.66
N LYS A 80 20.03 -18.59 9.47
CA LYS A 80 19.95 -18.73 10.94
C LYS A 80 18.62 -19.38 11.34
N ILE A 81 17.49 -18.92 10.82
CA ILE A 81 16.18 -19.54 11.08
C ILE A 81 16.17 -21.01 10.66
N GLU A 82 16.71 -21.34 9.48
CA GLU A 82 16.82 -22.73 9.01
C GLU A 82 17.63 -23.62 9.96
N SER A 83 18.81 -23.13 10.41
CA SER A 83 19.68 -23.87 11.35
C SER A 83 19.00 -24.08 12.71
N GLU A 84 18.27 -23.09 13.20
CA GLU A 84 17.50 -23.20 14.44
C GLU A 84 16.38 -24.24 14.30
N LEU A 85 15.60 -24.21 13.19
CA LEU A 85 14.56 -25.20 12.94
C LEU A 85 15.08 -26.63 12.93
N SER A 86 16.25 -26.87 12.31
CA SER A 86 16.85 -28.20 12.25
C SER A 86 17.29 -28.72 13.61
N LYS A 87 17.73 -27.83 14.51
CA LYS A 87 18.13 -28.19 15.89
C LYS A 87 16.91 -28.46 16.77
N ASP A 88 15.87 -27.67 16.60
CA ASP A 88 14.69 -27.72 17.45
C ASP A 88 13.83 -28.96 17.20
N GLN A 89 13.93 -29.59 16.01
CA GLN A 89 13.28 -30.89 15.74
C GLN A 89 13.68 -32.00 16.72
N LEU A 90 14.80 -31.83 17.42
CA LEU A 90 15.30 -32.78 18.43
C LEU A 90 14.99 -32.33 19.87
N SER A 91 14.24 -31.23 20.04
CA SER A 91 13.97 -30.65 21.35
C SER A 91 12.61 -31.08 21.88
N ASP A 92 12.55 -31.31 23.21
CA ASP A 92 11.30 -31.61 23.94
C ASP A 92 10.34 -30.40 23.94
N ASP A 93 10.82 -29.15 23.65
CA ASP A 93 10.04 -27.92 23.61
C ASP A 93 9.85 -27.37 22.18
N LEU A 94 9.69 -28.27 21.23
CA LEU A 94 9.55 -27.92 19.81
C LEU A 94 8.44 -26.89 19.55
N ASN A 95 7.32 -27.00 20.27
CA ASN A 95 6.16 -26.14 20.02
C ASN A 95 6.44 -24.66 20.39
N SER A 96 7.02 -24.41 21.56
CA SER A 96 7.38 -23.06 22.01
C SER A 96 8.43 -22.42 21.09
N GLN A 97 9.42 -23.20 20.67
CA GLN A 97 10.47 -22.73 19.77
C GLN A 97 9.95 -22.43 18.36
N LEU A 98 8.99 -23.23 17.86
CA LEU A 98 8.32 -22.98 16.59
C LEU A 98 7.49 -21.68 16.65
N HIS A 99 6.73 -21.47 17.73
CA HIS A 99 5.96 -20.25 17.94
C HIS A 99 6.85 -19.00 18.01
N ASP A 100 8.03 -19.08 18.64
CA ASP A 100 9.00 -17.99 18.65
C ASP A 100 9.48 -17.63 17.23
N LYS A 101 9.76 -18.64 16.39
CA LYS A 101 10.17 -18.38 15.01
C LYS A 101 9.05 -17.75 14.18
N VAL A 102 7.82 -18.24 14.34
CA VAL A 102 6.65 -17.63 13.68
C VAL A 102 6.53 -16.17 14.09
N ARG A 103 6.63 -15.85 15.39
CA ARG A 103 6.60 -14.48 15.91
C ARG A 103 7.71 -13.61 15.32
N ARG A 104 8.94 -14.10 15.26
CA ARG A 104 10.09 -13.37 14.69
C ARG A 104 9.90 -13.06 13.20
N ILE A 105 9.37 -14.02 12.43
CA ILE A 105 9.06 -13.81 11.01
C ILE A 105 7.88 -12.85 10.85
N SER A 106 6.84 -12.99 11.66
CA SER A 106 5.67 -12.10 11.65
C SER A 106 6.07 -10.65 11.96
N ASN A 107 6.88 -10.44 13.00
CA ASN A 107 7.38 -9.10 13.34
C ASN A 107 8.22 -8.50 12.22
N ARG A 108 9.09 -9.30 11.59
CA ARG A 108 9.89 -8.87 10.45
C ARG A 108 9.01 -8.39 9.29
N TYR A 109 7.98 -9.15 8.92
CA TYR A 109 7.08 -8.76 7.85
C TYR A 109 6.18 -7.58 8.22
N ALA A 110 5.75 -7.49 9.47
CA ALA A 110 5.01 -6.33 9.98
C ALA A 110 5.82 -5.04 9.84
N GLU A 111 7.08 -5.05 10.26
CA GLU A 111 8.02 -3.93 10.11
C GLU A 111 8.25 -3.54 8.65
N GLU A 112 8.37 -4.54 7.79
CA GLU A 112 8.61 -4.33 6.37
C GLU A 112 7.39 -3.72 5.66
N ILE A 113 6.19 -4.22 5.96
CA ILE A 113 4.95 -3.80 5.30
C ILE A 113 4.53 -2.40 5.76
N ALA A 114 4.58 -2.13 7.05
CA ALA A 114 4.03 -0.91 7.63
C ALA A 114 4.69 0.35 7.07
N GLY A 115 3.86 1.28 6.60
CA GLY A 115 4.28 2.63 6.23
C GLY A 115 4.66 3.48 7.45
N ASP A 116 4.87 4.78 7.22
CA ASP A 116 5.22 5.75 8.26
C ASP A 116 4.69 7.14 7.85
N PHE A 117 3.36 7.30 7.79
CA PHE A 117 2.77 8.57 7.38
C PHE A 117 3.18 9.71 8.32
N ARG A 118 3.66 10.82 7.74
CA ARG A 118 4.09 12.01 8.47
C ARG A 118 3.41 13.27 7.92
N PRO A 119 2.50 13.89 8.68
CA PRO A 119 1.74 15.07 8.24
C PRO A 119 2.61 16.20 7.69
N LYS A 120 3.71 16.55 8.36
CA LYS A 120 4.62 17.61 7.91
C LYS A 120 5.30 17.28 6.57
N THR A 121 5.72 16.03 6.39
CA THR A 121 6.31 15.56 5.12
C THR A 121 5.27 15.55 4.02
N PHE A 122 4.04 15.14 4.33
CA PHE A 122 2.94 15.14 3.37
C PHE A 122 2.63 16.55 2.85
N VAL A 123 2.50 17.54 3.73
CA VAL A 123 2.24 18.94 3.34
C VAL A 123 3.38 19.48 2.45
N PHE A 124 4.63 19.17 2.80
CA PHE A 124 5.76 19.57 1.96
C PHE A 124 5.72 18.90 0.59
N ALA A 125 5.54 17.58 0.55
CA ALA A 125 5.50 16.81 -0.69
C ALA A 125 4.33 17.23 -1.59
N ARG A 126 3.16 17.54 -1.03
CA ARG A 126 2.02 18.07 -1.79
C ARG A 126 2.39 19.34 -2.55
N LYS A 127 3.08 20.27 -1.89
CA LYS A 127 3.56 21.52 -2.54
C LYS A 127 4.58 21.22 -3.64
N ALA A 128 5.51 20.30 -3.38
CA ALA A 128 6.50 19.88 -4.38
C ALA A 128 5.84 19.20 -5.58
N LEU A 129 4.82 18.36 -5.35
CA LEU A 129 4.04 17.70 -6.41
C LEU A 129 3.24 18.71 -7.25
N ALA A 130 2.66 19.73 -6.63
CA ALA A 130 1.97 20.80 -7.37
C ALA A 130 2.92 21.49 -8.35
N VAL A 131 4.14 21.75 -7.92
CA VAL A 131 5.20 22.32 -8.76
C VAL A 131 5.61 21.36 -9.86
N LEU A 132 5.87 20.09 -9.54
CA LEU A 132 6.26 19.07 -10.49
C LEU A 132 5.19 18.84 -11.57
N PHE A 133 3.94 18.65 -11.17
CA PHE A 133 2.83 18.45 -12.11
C PHE A 133 2.54 19.71 -12.91
N GLY A 134 2.67 20.89 -12.31
CA GLY A 134 2.57 22.16 -13.00
C GLY A 134 3.56 22.28 -14.16
N ALA A 135 4.82 21.88 -13.92
CA ALA A 135 5.85 21.85 -14.94
C ALA A 135 5.60 20.75 -16.01
N LEU A 136 5.16 19.56 -15.56
CA LEU A 136 4.94 18.41 -16.44
C LEU A 136 3.77 18.59 -17.39
N PHE A 137 2.65 19.12 -16.89
CA PHE A 137 1.42 19.30 -17.69
C PHE A 137 1.30 20.67 -18.35
N ASN A 138 2.21 21.59 -18.08
CA ASN A 138 2.21 22.92 -18.66
C ASN A 138 3.61 23.41 -19.06
N PRO A 139 4.22 22.81 -20.10
CA PRO A 139 5.60 23.13 -20.52
C PRO A 139 5.78 24.60 -20.92
N PHE A 140 4.74 25.31 -21.33
CA PHE A 140 4.78 26.76 -21.62
C PHE A 140 5.03 27.60 -20.35
N ILE A 141 4.51 27.19 -19.20
CA ILE A 141 4.74 27.88 -17.93
C ILE A 141 6.15 27.61 -17.43
N ALA A 142 6.68 26.40 -17.64
CA ALA A 142 8.03 26.03 -17.26
C ALA A 142 9.10 26.90 -17.97
N HIS A 143 8.84 27.36 -19.20
CA HIS A 143 9.76 28.24 -19.94
C HIS A 143 9.79 29.69 -19.43
N ASN A 144 8.74 30.17 -18.80
CA ASN A 144 8.57 31.60 -18.46
C ASN A 144 8.75 31.96 -16.98
N LYS A 145 9.54 31.25 -16.19
CA LYS A 145 9.85 31.55 -14.77
C LYS A 145 8.66 32.03 -13.88
N LYS A 146 7.47 32.26 -14.43
CA LYS A 146 6.22 32.62 -13.76
C LYS A 146 5.52 31.44 -13.08
N TRP A 147 6.04 30.24 -13.25
CA TRP A 147 5.48 29.02 -12.68
C TRP A 147 5.46 29.00 -11.15
N PHE A 148 6.38 29.74 -10.50
CA PHE A 148 6.39 29.91 -9.05
C PHE A 148 5.16 30.67 -8.49
N TRP A 149 4.47 31.45 -9.29
CA TRP A 149 3.45 32.39 -8.84
C TRP A 149 2.02 32.10 -9.32
N GLY A 150 1.79 31.12 -10.14
CA GLY A 150 0.46 30.79 -10.67
C GLY A 150 0.28 29.30 -11.00
N GLY A 151 1.20 28.44 -10.55
CA GLY A 151 1.27 27.05 -11.01
C GLY A 151 0.15 26.17 -10.47
N GLU A 152 -0.37 26.39 -9.28
CA GLU A 152 -1.35 25.51 -8.66
C GLU A 152 -2.73 25.65 -9.30
N GLU A 153 -3.23 26.87 -9.51
CA GLU A 153 -4.53 27.09 -10.21
C GLU A 153 -4.52 26.57 -11.64
N ALA A 154 -3.45 26.85 -12.40
CA ALA A 154 -3.29 26.36 -13.76
C ALA A 154 -3.17 24.82 -13.84
N LEU A 155 -2.62 24.20 -12.80
CA LEU A 155 -2.60 22.74 -12.69
C LEU A 155 -3.98 22.17 -12.40
N LEU A 156 -4.72 22.79 -11.48
CA LEU A 156 -6.07 22.33 -11.09
C LEU A 156 -7.06 22.34 -12.25
N ASP A 157 -6.89 23.26 -13.21
CA ASP A 157 -7.70 23.31 -14.43
C ASP A 157 -7.40 22.17 -15.42
N LYS A 158 -6.31 21.40 -15.20
CA LYS A 158 -6.01 20.22 -16.01
C LYS A 158 -6.69 18.94 -15.53
N PHE A 159 -7.31 18.99 -14.35
CA PHE A 159 -8.05 17.87 -13.81
C PHE A 159 -9.55 18.07 -14.02
N ASP A 160 -10.20 17.04 -14.49
CA ASP A 160 -11.66 16.95 -14.49
C ASP A 160 -12.13 15.77 -13.67
N ILE A 161 -12.93 16.02 -12.63
CA ILE A 161 -13.47 14.99 -11.75
C ILE A 161 -14.97 14.91 -11.99
N ILE A 162 -15.40 13.79 -12.53
CA ILE A 162 -16.80 13.51 -12.88
C ILE A 162 -17.34 12.45 -11.91
N GLY A 163 -18.46 12.74 -11.26
CA GLY A 163 -19.10 11.77 -10.36
C GLY A 163 -19.85 12.41 -9.18
N PRO A 164 -20.46 11.59 -8.34
CA PRO A 164 -21.27 12.03 -7.19
C PRO A 164 -20.41 12.41 -5.98
N LEU A 165 -19.50 13.37 -6.15
CA LEU A 165 -18.47 13.73 -5.15
C LEU A 165 -19.06 14.09 -3.78
N ASP A 166 -20.17 14.85 -3.74
CA ASP A 166 -20.81 15.20 -2.46
C ASP A 166 -21.36 13.98 -1.73
N HIS A 167 -21.81 12.98 -2.50
CA HIS A 167 -22.24 11.71 -1.91
C HIS A 167 -21.05 10.95 -1.32
N ILE A 168 -19.94 10.86 -2.06
CA ILE A 168 -18.71 10.19 -1.59
C ILE A 168 -18.19 10.86 -0.31
N ARG A 169 -18.15 12.20 -0.26
CA ARG A 169 -17.75 12.95 0.94
C ARG A 169 -18.63 12.64 2.16
N LYS A 170 -19.95 12.45 1.97
CA LYS A 170 -20.85 12.00 3.03
C LYS A 170 -20.61 10.56 3.46
N LEU A 171 -20.28 9.68 2.52
CA LEU A 171 -19.98 8.27 2.82
C LEU A 171 -18.72 8.13 3.69
N PHE A 172 -17.78 9.02 3.55
CA PHE A 172 -16.54 9.05 4.34
C PHE A 172 -16.77 9.13 5.86
N THR A 173 -17.92 9.65 6.27
CA THR A 173 -18.31 9.70 7.70
C THR A 173 -18.96 8.39 8.21
N LYS A 174 -19.28 7.45 7.30
CA LYS A 174 -20.02 6.22 7.62
C LYS A 174 -19.13 4.98 7.73
N GLY A 175 -17.86 5.09 7.36
CA GLY A 175 -16.94 3.96 7.43
C GLY A 175 -15.68 4.14 6.58
N SER A 176 -14.98 3.04 6.38
CA SER A 176 -13.76 3.02 5.59
C SER A 176 -14.07 3.06 4.10
N VAL A 177 -13.44 3.98 3.39
CA VAL A 177 -13.59 4.13 1.93
C VAL A 177 -12.41 3.49 1.21
N LEU A 178 -12.74 2.60 0.28
CA LEU A 178 -11.77 1.97 -0.61
C LEU A 178 -12.01 2.45 -2.05
N ILE A 179 -11.01 3.12 -2.62
CA ILE A 179 -11.06 3.52 -4.03
C ILE A 179 -10.41 2.43 -4.88
N LEU A 180 -11.11 1.98 -5.92
CA LEU A 180 -10.65 0.99 -6.89
C LEU A 180 -10.45 1.65 -8.25
N PRO A 181 -9.25 2.22 -8.53
CA PRO A 181 -8.99 2.86 -9.81
C PRO A 181 -8.53 1.86 -10.87
N THR A 182 -8.73 2.21 -12.13
CA THR A 182 -7.99 1.63 -13.25
C THR A 182 -6.51 2.00 -13.16
N HIS A 183 -5.64 1.18 -13.76
CA HIS A 183 -4.18 1.40 -13.69
C HIS A 183 -3.56 1.42 -15.08
N SER A 184 -3.17 2.60 -15.56
CA SER A 184 -2.66 2.82 -16.92
C SER A 184 -1.24 3.43 -16.94
N SER A 185 -0.84 4.16 -15.88
CA SER A 185 0.44 4.88 -15.80
C SER A 185 1.16 4.65 -14.47
N ASN A 186 2.48 4.78 -14.46
CA ASN A 186 3.27 4.83 -13.22
C ASN A 186 2.89 6.02 -12.34
N LEU A 187 2.36 7.08 -12.95
CA LEU A 187 1.94 8.29 -12.26
C LEU A 187 0.60 8.14 -11.54
N ASP A 188 -0.21 7.12 -11.87
CA ASP A 188 -1.58 6.99 -11.35
C ASP A 188 -1.67 7.11 -9.83
N SER A 189 -0.81 6.41 -9.08
CA SER A 189 -0.89 6.40 -7.62
C SER A 189 -0.55 7.77 -7.01
N ILE A 190 0.46 8.44 -7.54
CA ILE A 190 0.91 9.75 -7.04
C ILE A 190 -0.07 10.83 -7.46
N LEU A 191 -0.48 10.81 -8.74
CA LEU A 191 -1.42 11.78 -9.31
C LEU A 191 -2.79 11.65 -8.64
N LEU A 192 -3.26 10.43 -8.46
CA LEU A 192 -4.55 10.16 -7.81
C LEU A 192 -4.53 10.59 -6.35
N GLY A 193 -3.45 10.26 -5.62
CA GLY A 193 -3.27 10.72 -4.23
C GLY A 193 -3.32 12.24 -4.09
N TYR A 194 -2.63 12.94 -5.00
CA TYR A 194 -2.66 14.41 -5.07
C TYR A 194 -4.06 14.95 -5.43
N ALA A 195 -4.67 14.42 -6.50
CA ALA A 195 -5.94 14.92 -7.00
C ALA A 195 -7.09 14.69 -6.01
N ILE A 196 -7.17 13.52 -5.39
CA ILE A 196 -8.20 13.22 -4.40
C ILE A 196 -8.10 14.22 -3.23
N GLU A 197 -6.95 14.40 -2.64
CA GLU A 197 -6.79 15.29 -1.50
C GLU A 197 -7.07 16.74 -1.90
N THR A 198 -6.40 17.23 -2.94
CA THR A 198 -6.42 18.66 -3.29
C THR A 198 -7.75 19.10 -3.89
N LEU A 199 -8.37 18.29 -4.75
CA LEU A 199 -9.58 18.69 -5.48
C LEU A 199 -10.86 18.32 -4.75
N THR A 200 -10.86 17.20 -4.04
CA THR A 200 -12.09 16.69 -3.42
C THR A 200 -12.21 17.06 -1.94
N GLY A 201 -11.12 17.51 -1.32
CA GLY A 201 -11.06 17.77 0.12
C GLY A 201 -11.20 16.52 0.99
N LEU A 202 -10.97 15.33 0.43
CA LEU A 202 -10.89 14.10 1.21
C LEU A 202 -9.49 13.99 1.84
N PRO A 203 -9.35 13.41 3.04
CA PRO A 203 -8.05 13.11 3.62
C PRO A 203 -7.22 12.19 2.73
N ALA A 204 -5.90 12.16 2.95
CA ALA A 204 -5.02 11.24 2.24
C ALA A 204 -5.40 9.77 2.48
N PHE A 205 -5.21 8.97 1.45
CA PHE A 205 -5.45 7.52 1.44
C PHE A 205 -4.13 6.76 1.58
N SER A 206 -4.19 5.60 2.20
CA SER A 206 -3.09 4.63 2.13
C SER A 206 -3.12 3.86 0.81
N TYR A 207 -1.96 3.41 0.34
CA TYR A 207 -1.88 2.62 -0.90
C TYR A 207 -0.67 1.68 -0.88
N GLY A 208 -0.81 0.53 -1.56
CA GLY A 208 0.29 -0.42 -1.70
C GLY A 208 1.28 0.03 -2.77
N ALA A 209 2.55 0.14 -2.41
CA ALA A 209 3.62 0.50 -3.31
C ALA A 209 4.60 -0.66 -3.50
N GLY A 210 4.87 -1.01 -4.76
CA GLY A 210 5.85 -2.04 -5.10
C GLY A 210 7.28 -1.63 -4.70
N LEU A 211 8.09 -2.60 -4.28
CA LEU A 211 9.46 -2.33 -3.80
C LEU A 211 10.37 -1.69 -4.83
N ASN A 212 10.12 -1.87 -6.13
CA ASN A 212 10.85 -1.19 -7.19
C ASN A 212 10.80 0.34 -7.11
N LEU A 213 9.77 0.90 -6.45
CA LEU A 213 9.68 2.34 -6.21
C LEU A 213 10.58 2.82 -5.05
N TYR A 214 11.12 1.89 -4.28
CA TYR A 214 12.00 2.18 -3.15
C TYR A 214 13.50 2.03 -3.48
N ASP A 215 13.86 1.67 -4.71
CA ASP A 215 15.25 1.54 -5.15
C ASP A 215 16.02 2.87 -5.12
N TYR A 216 15.30 3.98 -5.17
CA TYR A 216 15.87 5.32 -5.02
C TYR A 216 15.59 5.84 -3.61
N GLU A 217 16.65 6.14 -2.84
CA GLU A 217 16.55 6.57 -1.43
C GLU A 217 15.58 7.75 -1.22
N VAL A 218 15.60 8.74 -2.12
CA VAL A 218 14.70 9.89 -2.07
C VAL A 218 13.25 9.46 -2.22
N MET A 219 12.95 8.58 -3.19
CA MET A 219 11.60 8.04 -3.39
C MET A 219 11.18 7.19 -2.20
N ALA A 220 12.06 6.32 -1.70
CA ALA A 220 11.81 5.49 -0.51
C ALA A 220 11.43 6.34 0.72
N TYR A 221 12.16 7.43 0.94
CA TYR A 221 11.90 8.36 2.02
C TYR A 221 10.49 8.98 1.94
N TYR A 222 10.10 9.47 0.76
CA TYR A 222 8.79 10.10 0.59
C TYR A 222 7.66 9.07 0.55
N MET A 223 7.79 8.00 -0.21
CA MET A 223 6.71 7.00 -0.38
C MET A 223 6.16 6.51 0.95
N SER A 224 7.05 6.08 1.87
CA SER A 224 6.62 5.61 3.20
C SER A 224 5.88 6.70 3.99
N ARG A 225 6.31 7.97 3.87
CA ARG A 225 5.76 9.12 4.63
C ARG A 225 4.53 9.75 4.00
N LEU A 226 4.18 9.34 2.78
CA LEU A 226 2.98 9.80 2.07
C LEU A 226 1.81 8.82 2.16
N GLY A 227 1.93 7.76 2.95
CA GLY A 227 0.88 6.79 3.20
C GLY A 227 1.02 5.47 2.42
N ALA A 228 2.14 5.27 1.73
CA ALA A 228 2.41 3.99 1.10
C ALA A 228 2.81 2.93 2.12
N TYR A 229 2.23 1.73 2.01
CA TYR A 229 2.77 0.51 2.60
C TYR A 229 3.50 -0.31 1.55
N LYS A 230 4.51 -1.08 1.98
CA LYS A 230 5.37 -1.80 1.05
C LYS A 230 4.76 -3.12 0.62
N VAL A 231 4.81 -3.39 -0.67
CA VAL A 231 4.39 -4.69 -1.24
C VAL A 231 5.53 -5.28 -2.05
N ASP A 232 6.13 -6.36 -1.54
CA ASP A 232 7.15 -7.12 -2.26
C ASP A 232 6.52 -8.28 -3.04
N ARG A 233 6.32 -8.07 -4.34
CA ARG A 233 5.72 -9.09 -5.23
C ARG A 233 6.60 -10.30 -5.49
N ARG A 234 7.90 -10.23 -5.13
CA ARG A 234 8.85 -11.36 -5.23
C ARG A 234 8.62 -12.37 -4.10
N LYS A 235 8.06 -11.91 -2.96
CA LYS A 235 7.74 -12.77 -1.81
C LYS A 235 6.47 -13.56 -2.06
N LYS A 236 6.65 -14.80 -2.47
CA LYS A 236 5.55 -15.74 -2.76
C LYS A 236 5.32 -16.75 -1.64
N ASN A 237 5.87 -16.50 -0.46
CA ASN A 237 5.74 -17.40 0.67
C ASN A 237 4.41 -17.20 1.42
N PRO A 238 3.90 -18.24 2.12
CA PRO A 238 2.58 -18.20 2.75
C PRO A 238 2.48 -17.21 3.89
N ILE A 239 3.54 -17.02 4.71
CA ILE A 239 3.49 -16.08 5.84
C ILE A 239 3.40 -14.64 5.35
N TYR A 240 4.17 -14.27 4.31
CA TYR A 240 4.10 -12.92 3.75
C TYR A 240 2.74 -12.63 3.09
N ALA A 241 2.19 -13.60 2.37
CA ALA A 241 0.86 -13.45 1.77
C ALA A 241 -0.21 -13.21 2.85
N GLN A 242 -0.15 -13.94 3.97
CA GLN A 242 -1.05 -13.73 5.10
C GLN A 242 -0.78 -12.39 5.80
N ALA A 243 0.49 -11.96 5.92
CA ALA A 243 0.84 -10.66 6.52
C ALA A 243 0.20 -9.47 5.76
N ILE A 244 0.23 -9.49 4.43
CA ILE A 244 -0.44 -8.46 3.60
C ILE A 244 -1.97 -8.49 3.80
N ARG A 245 -2.57 -9.68 3.92
CA ARG A 245 -4.01 -9.82 4.19
C ARG A 245 -4.38 -9.24 5.55
N GLN A 246 -3.65 -9.61 6.61
CA GLN A 246 -3.87 -9.09 7.96
C GLN A 246 -3.67 -7.58 8.03
N PHE A 247 -2.64 -7.04 7.37
CA PHE A 247 -2.45 -5.59 7.31
C PHE A 247 -3.64 -4.88 6.65
N SER A 248 -4.15 -5.44 5.53
CA SER A 248 -5.33 -4.89 4.84
C SER A 248 -6.56 -4.91 5.74
N GLN A 249 -6.82 -6.01 6.43
CA GLN A 249 -7.95 -6.16 7.35
C GLN A 249 -7.87 -5.18 8.51
N ILE A 250 -6.75 -5.16 9.25
CA ILE A 250 -6.53 -4.25 10.40
C ILE A 250 -6.66 -2.78 9.97
N SER A 251 -6.11 -2.44 8.80
CA SER A 251 -6.20 -1.07 8.27
C SER A 251 -7.66 -0.62 8.11
N ILE A 252 -8.49 -1.47 7.53
CA ILE A 252 -9.90 -1.18 7.29
C ILE A 252 -10.69 -1.11 8.60
N GLU A 253 -10.47 -2.05 9.51
CA GLU A 253 -11.10 -2.08 10.85
C GLU A 253 -10.79 -0.81 11.65
N GLN A 254 -9.61 -0.23 11.44
CA GLN A 254 -9.19 1.02 12.06
C GLN A 254 -9.53 2.29 11.25
N ASN A 255 -10.44 2.18 10.28
CA ASN A 255 -10.91 3.26 9.41
C ASN A 255 -9.81 3.89 8.53
N LEU A 256 -8.77 3.17 8.20
CA LEU A 256 -7.78 3.62 7.24
C LEU A 256 -8.37 3.52 5.84
N ASN A 257 -8.54 4.66 5.18
CA ASN A 257 -9.00 4.70 3.80
C ASN A 257 -7.87 4.29 2.85
N SER A 258 -8.19 3.53 1.82
CA SER A 258 -7.18 2.92 0.96
C SER A 258 -7.50 3.07 -0.52
N ILE A 259 -6.45 3.13 -1.33
CA ILE A 259 -6.51 3.00 -2.78
C ILE A 259 -5.91 1.64 -3.13
N PHE A 260 -6.64 0.86 -3.90
CA PHE A 260 -6.21 -0.45 -4.34
C PHE A 260 -6.46 -0.62 -5.83
N PHE A 261 -5.39 -0.96 -6.58
CA PHE A 261 -5.46 -1.20 -8.01
C PHE A 261 -5.79 -2.68 -8.28
N PRO A 262 -7.02 -3.02 -8.67
CA PRO A 262 -7.51 -4.41 -8.72
C PRO A 262 -6.79 -5.27 -9.76
N GLY A 263 -6.31 -4.71 -10.85
CA GLY A 263 -5.50 -5.41 -11.85
C GLY A 263 -4.11 -5.80 -11.34
N GLY A 264 -3.60 -5.10 -10.35
CA GLY A 264 -2.32 -5.33 -9.71
C GLY A 264 -1.09 -4.99 -10.57
N THR A 265 -1.27 -4.77 -11.87
CA THR A 265 -0.25 -4.29 -12.82
C THR A 265 -0.88 -3.25 -13.74
N ARG A 266 -0.06 -2.40 -14.36
CA ARG A 266 -0.55 -1.44 -15.34
C ARG A 266 -1.07 -2.14 -16.59
N SER A 267 -2.16 -1.61 -17.17
CA SER A 267 -2.58 -1.96 -18.54
C SER A 267 -1.59 -1.33 -19.52
N ARG A 268 -0.83 -2.16 -20.25
CA ARG A 268 0.14 -1.71 -21.23
C ARG A 268 -0.48 -1.47 -22.60
N SER A 269 -1.54 -2.21 -22.90
CA SER A 269 -2.30 -2.10 -24.16
C SER A 269 -3.43 -1.07 -24.12
N GLY A 270 -3.74 -0.51 -22.93
CA GLY A 270 -4.93 0.32 -22.74
C GLY A 270 -6.26 -0.46 -22.68
N GLU A 271 -6.19 -1.81 -22.73
CA GLU A 271 -7.37 -2.65 -22.60
C GLU A 271 -7.92 -2.65 -21.17
N VAL A 272 -9.23 -2.89 -21.07
CA VAL A 272 -9.90 -3.08 -19.78
C VAL A 272 -9.38 -4.36 -19.12
N GLU A 273 -9.06 -4.26 -17.84
CA GLU A 273 -8.57 -5.40 -17.05
C GLU A 273 -9.57 -6.56 -17.04
N SER A 274 -9.21 -7.66 -17.66
CA SER A 274 -10.05 -8.88 -17.73
C SER A 274 -9.93 -9.76 -16.49
N LYS A 275 -8.87 -9.59 -15.69
CA LYS A 275 -8.60 -10.38 -14.48
C LYS A 275 -8.35 -9.48 -13.27
N VAL A 276 -9.26 -9.53 -12.31
CA VAL A 276 -9.16 -8.81 -11.05
C VAL A 276 -8.50 -9.70 -9.99
N LYS A 277 -7.52 -9.17 -9.28
CA LYS A 277 -6.87 -9.86 -8.15
C LYS A 277 -7.73 -9.76 -6.90
N LEU A 278 -8.47 -10.80 -6.63
CA LEU A 278 -9.44 -10.85 -5.51
C LEU A 278 -8.79 -11.04 -4.14
N GLY A 279 -7.51 -11.39 -4.04
CA GLY A 279 -6.86 -11.77 -2.78
C GLY A 279 -6.94 -10.70 -1.67
N LEU A 280 -6.74 -9.43 -2.00
CA LEU A 280 -6.95 -8.34 -1.05
C LEU A 280 -8.42 -7.90 -0.96
N LEU A 281 -9.22 -8.05 -2.01
CA LEU A 281 -10.64 -7.73 -1.96
C LEU A 281 -11.42 -8.70 -1.05
N SER A 282 -10.98 -9.96 -0.92
CA SER A 282 -11.62 -10.91 0.00
C SER A 282 -11.49 -10.47 1.47
N THR A 283 -10.38 -9.79 1.84
CA THR A 283 -10.20 -9.30 3.21
C THR A 283 -11.23 -8.22 3.60
N LEU A 284 -11.80 -7.51 2.60
CA LEU A 284 -12.87 -6.55 2.83
C LEU A 284 -14.17 -7.23 3.28
N LEU A 285 -14.46 -8.39 2.69
CA LEU A 285 -15.63 -9.18 3.08
C LEU A 285 -15.45 -9.77 4.48
N GLU A 286 -14.23 -10.24 4.78
CA GLU A 286 -13.87 -10.72 6.12
C GLU A 286 -14.05 -9.60 7.16
N ALA A 287 -13.45 -8.42 6.93
CA ALA A 287 -13.59 -7.27 7.83
C ALA A 287 -15.06 -6.78 7.96
N GLN A 288 -15.83 -6.76 6.86
CA GLN A 288 -17.26 -6.38 6.95
C GLN A 288 -18.07 -7.40 7.73
N ASN A 289 -17.76 -8.69 7.61
CA ASN A 289 -18.39 -9.75 8.37
C ASN A 289 -18.08 -9.60 9.88
N ASP A 290 -16.84 -9.27 10.22
CA ASP A 290 -16.42 -9.00 11.60
C ASP A 290 -17.14 -7.78 12.18
N PHE A 291 -17.36 -6.72 11.40
CA PHE A 291 -18.18 -5.59 11.83
C PHE A 291 -19.61 -6.01 12.16
N TYR A 292 -20.23 -6.86 11.35
CA TYR A 292 -21.55 -7.38 11.62
C TYR A 292 -21.58 -8.30 12.86
N GLY A 293 -20.59 -9.16 13.02
CA GLY A 293 -20.46 -10.07 14.17
C GLY A 293 -20.33 -9.32 15.50
N HIS A 294 -19.70 -8.16 15.49
CA HIS A 294 -19.53 -7.31 16.67
C HIS A 294 -20.58 -6.20 16.80
N ASN A 295 -21.62 -6.19 15.96
CA ASN A 295 -22.66 -5.15 15.90
C ASN A 295 -22.11 -3.72 15.71
N TYR A 296 -20.99 -3.56 15.02
CA TYR A 296 -20.48 -2.23 14.66
C TYR A 296 -21.28 -1.67 13.49
N ASP A 297 -21.81 -0.45 13.65
CA ASP A 297 -22.49 0.27 12.55
C ASP A 297 -21.48 0.94 11.59
N LYS A 298 -20.43 0.20 11.22
CA LYS A 298 -19.43 0.61 10.26
C LYS A 298 -19.64 -0.10 8.93
N LYS A 299 -19.37 0.62 7.86
CA LYS A 299 -19.48 0.09 6.49
C LYS A 299 -18.14 0.17 5.78
N ILE A 300 -17.88 -0.81 4.95
CA ILE A 300 -16.80 -0.75 3.96
C ILE A 300 -17.42 -0.28 2.66
N ILE A 301 -16.94 0.86 2.17
CA ILE A 301 -17.52 1.55 1.03
C ILE A 301 -16.54 1.44 -0.13
N ILE A 302 -16.94 0.75 -1.19
CA ILE A 302 -16.16 0.57 -2.40
C ILE A 302 -16.56 1.64 -3.41
N VAL A 303 -15.57 2.41 -3.88
CA VAL A 303 -15.76 3.46 -4.88
C VAL A 303 -14.93 3.10 -6.12
N PRO A 304 -15.56 2.59 -7.19
CA PRO A 304 -14.88 2.42 -8.47
C PRO A 304 -14.47 3.78 -9.03
N LEU A 305 -13.29 3.84 -9.64
CA LEU A 305 -12.77 5.06 -10.26
C LEU A 305 -12.09 4.72 -11.58
N VAL A 306 -12.37 5.50 -12.61
CA VAL A 306 -11.67 5.40 -13.89
C VAL A 306 -10.72 6.58 -14.02
N ILE A 307 -9.44 6.29 -14.29
CA ILE A 307 -8.46 7.31 -14.64
C ILE A 307 -8.33 7.33 -16.16
N SER A 308 -8.49 8.52 -16.75
CA SER A 308 -8.30 8.74 -18.17
C SER A 308 -7.34 9.89 -18.39
N TYR A 309 -6.43 9.73 -19.33
CA TYR A 309 -5.45 10.74 -19.72
C TYR A 309 -5.76 11.21 -21.15
N HIS A 310 -5.66 12.51 -21.38
CA HIS A 310 -5.68 13.03 -22.74
C HIS A 310 -4.46 12.56 -23.53
N SER A 311 -3.32 12.43 -22.84
CA SER A 311 -2.08 11.90 -23.39
C SER A 311 -1.30 11.18 -22.27
N VAL A 312 -0.95 9.92 -22.49
CA VAL A 312 -0.12 9.15 -21.55
C VAL A 312 1.34 9.49 -21.82
N LEU A 313 2.01 10.08 -20.82
CA LEU A 313 3.41 10.54 -20.95
C LEU A 313 4.39 9.39 -21.23
N GLU A 314 4.08 8.21 -20.73
CA GLU A 314 4.91 7.00 -20.85
C GLU A 314 4.47 6.09 -22.00
N ALA A 315 3.63 6.58 -22.94
CA ALA A 315 3.04 5.74 -23.98
C ALA A 315 4.09 4.98 -24.80
N SER A 316 5.20 5.62 -25.17
CA SER A 316 6.29 4.97 -25.90
C SER A 316 6.91 3.80 -25.14
N SER A 317 7.28 4.00 -23.86
CA SER A 317 7.87 2.93 -23.05
C SER A 317 6.87 1.81 -22.73
N LEU A 318 5.57 2.13 -22.55
CA LEU A 318 4.54 1.12 -22.35
C LEU A 318 4.31 0.25 -23.60
N ILE A 319 4.39 0.87 -24.79
CA ILE A 319 4.31 0.16 -26.06
C ILE A 319 5.52 -0.76 -26.25
N GLU A 320 6.74 -0.27 -25.97
CA GLU A 320 7.96 -1.07 -26.02
C GLU A 320 7.89 -2.27 -25.05
N GLU A 321 7.44 -2.04 -23.81
CA GLU A 321 7.24 -3.10 -22.84
C GLU A 321 6.18 -4.14 -23.28
N HIS A 322 5.14 -3.70 -23.99
CA HIS A 322 4.11 -4.60 -24.53
C HIS A 322 4.63 -5.43 -25.69
N LEU A 323 5.41 -4.84 -26.58
CA LEU A 323 5.98 -5.52 -27.74
C LEU A 323 7.11 -6.49 -27.37
N ALA A 324 7.73 -6.33 -26.19
CA ALA A 324 8.81 -7.18 -25.68
C ALA A 324 8.29 -8.45 -24.95
N GLN A 325 6.98 -8.59 -24.75
CA GLN A 325 6.32 -9.76 -24.14
C GLN A 325 5.82 -10.75 -25.16
#